data_8751547e8cd563c10ccf073e547751fb
#
_entry.id   8751547e8cd563c10ccf073e547751fb
#
_cell.length_a   1.000
_cell.length_b   1.000
_cell.length_c   1.000
_cell.angle_alpha   90.00
_cell.angle_beta   90.00
_cell.angle_gamma   90.00
#
_symmetry.space_group_name_H-M   'P 1'
#
loop_
_entity.id
_entity.type
_entity.pdbx_description
1 polymer ?
#
loop_
_entity_poly.entity_id
_entity_poly.type
_entity_poly.pdbx_seq_one_letter_code
_entity_poly.pdbx_strand_id
1 'polypeptide(L)'
;MLPNLTRNEAIERAALVTVDNYTIVLDLTASETTFRSTTTVEFQALPGADTYLDLAADAVHSAVLNGHAIDVSGYDESTGIPLRGLAKQNTLVVEADCRLSNTGEGLHRFVDPVDGEVYLYSQFETADAKRMFACFDQPDMKASYDITVTAPAHWQVISNGAPTSVEENGKVKVHTFATTPRMSTYLVALIAGPYARWDDTYADEHGEIPLGLFCRSSLAEFMDAERLFTETKQGFGFYHRNFGVPYAFGKYDQLFVPEFNAGAMENAGAVTFLEDYVFRSKVTRYSYERRAETVLHEMAHMWFGDLVTMTWWDDLWLNESFATFASVLCQAEATEYDQAWTTFANVEKSWAYRQDQLPSTHPVAADIPDLHAVEVNFDGITYAKGASVLKQLVAYVGLEHFLAGLRDYFRAHAFNNATFDDLLGALEKASGRDLSDWGRQWLKTTGLNTLRADFDVDDTG
;
A
#
# COMPACT_ATOMS: atom_id res chain seq x y z
N MET A 1 11.61 17.70 12.52
CA MET A 1 10.55 17.49 11.49
C MET A 1 11.17 16.61 10.43
N LEU A 2 10.53 15.53 10.06
CA LEU A 2 11.06 14.63 9.01
C LEU A 2 11.23 15.39 7.69
N PRO A 3 12.17 14.95 6.82
CA PRO A 3 12.41 15.60 5.55
C PRO A 3 11.15 15.55 4.67
N ASN A 4 10.83 16.67 4.04
CA ASN A 4 9.78 16.76 3.04
C ASN A 4 10.41 16.56 1.65
N LEU A 5 10.57 15.31 1.23
CA LEU A 5 11.16 14.98 -0.06
C LEU A 5 10.33 15.61 -1.19
N THR A 6 11.01 16.38 -2.04
CA THR A 6 10.40 16.96 -3.24
C THR A 6 10.47 15.98 -4.42
N ARG A 7 9.54 16.13 -5.38
CA ARG A 7 9.54 15.36 -6.62
C ARG A 7 10.88 15.47 -7.37
N ASN A 8 11.48 16.65 -7.42
CA ASN A 8 12.75 16.85 -8.11
C ASN A 8 13.90 16.11 -7.41
N GLU A 9 13.98 16.17 -6.09
CA GLU A 9 14.97 15.39 -5.32
C GLU A 9 14.80 13.89 -5.51
N ALA A 10 13.55 13.39 -5.56
CA ALA A 10 13.26 12.00 -5.83
C ALA A 10 13.73 11.57 -7.23
N ILE A 11 13.45 12.37 -8.26
CA ILE A 11 13.91 12.14 -9.64
C ILE A 11 15.45 12.12 -9.70
N GLU A 12 16.10 13.11 -9.09
CA GLU A 12 17.57 13.18 -9.05
C GLU A 12 18.17 11.95 -8.37
N ARG A 13 17.60 11.53 -7.21
CA ARG A 13 18.06 10.37 -6.44
C ARG A 13 17.87 9.06 -7.22
N ALA A 14 16.71 8.85 -7.84
CA ALA A 14 16.44 7.68 -8.68
C ALA A 14 17.35 7.60 -9.93
N ALA A 15 17.78 8.74 -10.46
CA ALA A 15 18.75 8.78 -11.55
C ALA A 15 20.18 8.39 -11.11
N LEU A 16 20.50 8.53 -9.83
CA LEU A 16 21.82 8.22 -9.26
C LEU A 16 21.94 6.80 -8.71
N VAL A 17 20.85 6.23 -8.17
CA VAL A 17 20.84 5.00 -7.37
C VAL A 17 19.78 4.04 -7.87
N THR A 18 20.13 2.75 -7.91
CA THR A 18 19.20 1.63 -8.09
C THR A 18 19.38 0.65 -6.95
N VAL A 19 18.34 0.41 -6.16
CA VAL A 19 18.44 -0.51 -5.02
C VAL A 19 18.18 -1.93 -5.47
N ASP A 20 19.04 -2.84 -5.03
CA ASP A 20 18.90 -4.27 -5.30
C ASP A 20 18.13 -4.97 -4.17
N ASN A 21 18.58 -4.81 -2.91
CA ASN A 21 18.02 -5.52 -1.75
C ASN A 21 18.19 -4.72 -0.45
N TYR A 22 17.24 -4.94 0.47
CA TYR A 22 17.34 -4.59 1.89
C TYR A 22 17.34 -5.85 2.74
N THR A 23 18.37 -6.07 3.57
CA THR A 23 18.35 -7.05 4.65
C THR A 23 18.08 -6.31 5.97
N ILE A 24 16.94 -6.59 6.60
CA ILE A 24 16.44 -5.89 7.79
C ILE A 24 16.41 -6.87 8.96
N VAL A 25 17.14 -6.57 10.03
CA VAL A 25 17.15 -7.34 11.27
C VAL A 25 16.64 -6.47 12.40
N LEU A 26 15.55 -6.87 13.03
CA LEU A 26 14.87 -6.13 14.09
C LEU A 26 14.90 -6.91 15.41
N ASP A 27 15.13 -6.19 16.51
CA ASP A 27 14.97 -6.71 17.88
C ASP A 27 13.90 -5.88 18.62
N LEU A 28 12.71 -6.46 18.76
CA LEU A 28 11.55 -5.87 19.42
C LEU A 28 11.58 -6.05 20.95
N THR A 29 12.64 -6.66 21.49
CA THR A 29 12.77 -6.96 22.93
C THR A 29 13.66 -5.98 23.66
N ALA A 30 14.29 -5.04 22.94
CA ALA A 30 15.30 -4.14 23.48
C ALA A 30 14.75 -3.13 24.50
N SER A 31 13.54 -2.58 24.26
CA SER A 31 12.93 -1.54 25.10
C SER A 31 11.41 -1.51 24.93
N GLU A 32 10.70 -0.79 25.81
CA GLU A 32 9.26 -0.52 25.67
C GLU A 32 8.95 0.66 24.74
N THR A 33 9.94 1.49 24.41
CA THR A 33 9.78 2.71 23.62
C THR A 33 10.58 2.73 22.33
N THR A 34 11.58 1.86 22.23
CA THR A 34 12.48 1.75 21.07
C THR A 34 12.74 0.29 20.73
N PHE A 35 13.17 0.05 19.52
CA PHE A 35 13.64 -1.26 19.05
C PHE A 35 14.94 -1.10 18.26
N ARG A 36 15.78 -2.13 18.25
CA ARG A 36 17.01 -2.16 17.46
C ARG A 36 16.69 -2.50 16.03
N SER A 37 17.21 -1.69 15.11
CA SER A 37 17.16 -1.94 13.65
C SER A 37 18.57 -2.00 13.09
N THR A 38 18.89 -3.10 12.41
CA THR A 38 20.11 -3.22 11.62
C THR A 38 19.70 -3.43 10.18
N THR A 39 20.05 -2.49 9.30
CA THR A 39 19.72 -2.54 7.89
C THR A 39 20.97 -2.67 7.05
N THR A 40 21.05 -3.68 6.18
CA THR A 40 22.03 -3.75 5.11
C THR A 40 21.34 -3.39 3.80
N VAL A 41 21.87 -2.41 3.08
CA VAL A 41 21.36 -1.98 1.77
C VAL A 41 22.38 -2.31 0.70
N GLU A 42 21.98 -3.12 -0.27
CA GLU A 42 22.78 -3.42 -1.46
C GLU A 42 22.23 -2.63 -2.65
N PHE A 43 23.07 -1.82 -3.28
CA PHE A 43 22.62 -0.92 -4.35
C PHE A 43 23.71 -0.58 -5.35
N GLN A 44 23.28 -0.24 -6.54
CA GLN A 44 24.12 0.30 -7.61
C GLN A 44 24.02 1.83 -7.62
N ALA A 45 25.12 2.50 -7.99
CA ALA A 45 25.11 3.96 -8.12
C ALA A 45 26.02 4.43 -9.26
N LEU A 46 25.84 5.67 -9.69
CA LEU A 46 26.78 6.34 -10.56
C LEU A 46 28.09 6.57 -9.80
N PRO A 47 29.25 6.09 -10.31
CA PRO A 47 30.54 6.22 -9.61
C PRO A 47 30.89 7.68 -9.32
N GLY A 48 31.26 7.96 -8.06
CA GLY A 48 31.59 9.30 -7.59
C GLY A 48 30.40 10.16 -7.18
N ALA A 49 29.16 9.65 -7.32
CA ALA A 49 27.96 10.38 -6.91
C ALA A 49 27.88 10.52 -5.38
N ASP A 50 27.22 11.55 -4.95
CA ASP A 50 26.85 11.83 -3.57
C ASP A 50 25.32 11.81 -3.44
N THR A 51 24.81 11.26 -2.32
CA THR A 51 23.39 11.26 -1.98
C THR A 51 23.22 11.11 -0.47
N TYR A 52 22.02 10.78 -0.01
CA TYR A 52 21.72 10.47 1.39
C TYR A 52 20.73 9.31 1.49
N LEU A 53 20.74 8.64 2.64
CA LEU A 53 19.79 7.62 3.02
C LEU A 53 18.85 8.17 4.09
N ASP A 54 17.56 7.92 3.94
CA ASP A 54 16.54 8.34 4.91
C ASP A 54 16.57 7.41 6.15
N LEU A 55 16.45 8.00 7.33
CA LEU A 55 16.29 7.30 8.61
C LEU A 55 15.71 8.27 9.63
N ALA A 56 14.78 7.81 10.45
CA ALA A 56 14.23 8.54 11.61
C ALA A 56 14.39 7.67 12.87
N ALA A 57 15.51 7.86 13.56
CA ALA A 57 15.91 7.06 14.73
C ALA A 57 16.24 7.95 15.92
N ASP A 58 16.07 7.40 17.15
CA ASP A 58 16.52 8.06 18.38
C ASP A 58 18.04 8.12 18.47
N ALA A 59 18.72 7.07 17.99
CA ALA A 59 20.16 6.99 17.96
C ALA A 59 20.65 6.17 16.76
N VAL A 60 21.70 6.63 16.10
CA VAL A 60 22.45 5.87 15.11
C VAL A 60 23.78 5.45 15.74
N HIS A 61 23.98 4.14 15.88
CA HIS A 61 25.16 3.57 16.51
C HIS A 61 26.34 3.46 15.56
N SER A 62 26.05 3.07 14.33
CA SER A 62 27.06 2.94 13.27
C SER A 62 26.45 3.04 11.89
N ALA A 63 27.24 3.53 10.93
CA ALA A 63 26.98 3.42 9.50
C ALA A 63 28.30 3.08 8.80
N VAL A 64 28.29 2.04 7.95
CA VAL A 64 29.48 1.54 7.27
C VAL A 64 29.17 1.37 5.78
N LEU A 65 29.81 2.19 4.93
CA LEU A 65 29.69 2.14 3.47
C LEU A 65 30.93 1.46 2.87
N ASN A 66 30.75 0.35 2.20
CA ASN A 66 31.80 -0.40 1.52
C ASN A 66 33.00 -0.74 2.45
N GLY A 67 32.72 -1.05 3.73
CA GLY A 67 33.73 -1.34 4.76
C GLY A 67 34.36 -0.10 5.40
N HIS A 68 33.94 1.11 5.03
CA HIS A 68 34.43 2.37 5.61
C HIS A 68 33.36 3.00 6.51
N ALA A 69 33.72 3.32 7.74
CA ALA A 69 32.81 3.96 8.69
C ALA A 69 32.45 5.39 8.22
N ILE A 70 31.16 5.71 8.31
CA ILE A 70 30.63 7.06 8.16
C ILE A 70 30.56 7.68 9.56
N ASP A 71 30.97 8.94 9.70
CA ASP A 71 30.76 9.66 10.95
C ASP A 71 29.28 10.01 11.13
N VAL A 72 28.67 9.39 12.11
CA VAL A 72 27.25 9.59 12.47
C VAL A 72 27.07 10.41 13.76
N SER A 73 28.15 10.98 14.32
CA SER A 73 28.09 11.77 15.57
C SER A 73 27.21 13.02 15.44
N GLY A 74 27.06 13.55 14.23
CA GLY A 74 26.19 14.68 13.88
C GLY A 74 24.88 14.26 13.19
N TYR A 75 24.42 13.01 13.37
CA TYR A 75 23.18 12.56 12.76
C TYR A 75 21.98 13.43 13.16
N ASP A 76 21.19 13.82 12.17
CA ASP A 76 19.94 14.53 12.31
C ASP A 76 18.91 13.88 11.37
N GLU A 77 17.76 13.51 11.91
CA GLU A 77 16.68 12.84 11.15
C GLU A 77 16.17 13.69 9.96
N SER A 78 16.35 15.02 10.01
CA SER A 78 15.95 15.92 8.93
C SER A 78 16.89 15.89 7.70
N THR A 79 18.09 15.33 7.85
CA THR A 79 19.10 15.26 6.77
C THR A 79 19.48 13.84 6.39
N GLY A 80 19.08 12.85 7.19
CA GLY A 80 19.44 11.45 6.99
C GLY A 80 20.94 11.17 7.13
N ILE A 81 21.42 10.08 6.54
CA ILE A 81 22.80 9.63 6.54
C ILE A 81 23.46 10.01 5.20
N PRO A 82 24.46 10.92 5.18
CA PRO A 82 25.11 11.34 3.96
C PRO A 82 25.97 10.22 3.36
N LEU A 83 25.82 9.95 2.08
CA LEU A 83 26.59 9.00 1.31
C LEU A 83 27.45 9.74 0.29
N ARG A 84 28.77 9.55 0.34
CA ARG A 84 29.72 10.31 -0.48
C ARG A 84 30.60 9.40 -1.33
N GLY A 85 30.90 9.83 -2.56
CA GLY A 85 31.85 9.16 -3.41
C GLY A 85 31.47 7.71 -3.73
N LEU A 86 30.21 7.46 -4.02
CA LEU A 86 29.65 6.13 -4.26
C LEU A 86 30.43 5.35 -5.32
N ALA A 87 30.60 4.06 -5.10
CA ALA A 87 31.10 3.12 -6.11
C ALA A 87 29.97 2.69 -7.06
N LYS A 88 30.31 1.92 -8.11
CA LYS A 88 29.29 1.32 -8.98
C LYS A 88 28.39 0.32 -8.24
N GLN A 89 28.99 -0.45 -7.33
CA GLN A 89 28.30 -1.40 -6.42
C GLN A 89 28.61 -0.96 -4.98
N ASN A 90 27.58 -0.90 -4.15
CA ASN A 90 27.69 -0.43 -2.79
C ASN A 90 26.95 -1.37 -1.83
N THR A 91 27.55 -1.53 -0.65
CA THR A 91 26.91 -2.15 0.51
C THR A 91 27.00 -1.17 1.68
N LEU A 92 25.86 -0.80 2.21
CA LEU A 92 25.76 0.07 3.37
C LEU A 92 25.13 -0.70 4.52
N VAL A 93 25.74 -0.70 5.68
CA VAL A 93 25.19 -1.27 6.92
C VAL A 93 24.95 -0.16 7.91
N VAL A 94 23.72 -0.07 8.44
CA VAL A 94 23.31 0.93 9.45
C VAL A 94 22.74 0.21 10.64
N GLU A 95 23.19 0.56 11.85
CA GLU A 95 22.66 0.09 13.12
C GLU A 95 22.10 1.29 13.92
N ALA A 96 20.82 1.19 14.31
CA ALA A 96 20.11 2.29 14.97
C ALA A 96 19.10 1.78 16.00
N ASP A 97 18.71 2.65 16.93
CA ASP A 97 17.53 2.48 17.77
C ASP A 97 16.41 3.36 17.22
N CYS A 98 15.35 2.70 16.71
CA CYS A 98 14.16 3.33 16.16
C CYS A 98 13.06 3.41 17.23
N ARG A 99 12.14 4.38 17.07
CA ARG A 99 11.05 4.64 18.02
C ARG A 99 9.84 3.77 17.75
N LEU A 100 9.24 3.21 18.81
CA LEU A 100 7.84 2.75 18.76
C LEU A 100 6.94 3.98 18.86
N SER A 101 5.98 4.10 17.94
CA SER A 101 5.05 5.23 17.89
C SER A 101 3.73 4.89 18.60
N ASN A 102 2.93 5.93 18.85
CA ASN A 102 1.52 5.82 19.29
C ASN A 102 0.62 6.77 18.48
N THR A 103 1.06 7.13 17.27
CA THR A 103 0.37 8.07 16.38
C THR A 103 -0.26 7.41 15.16
N GLY A 104 -0.10 6.09 15.00
CA GLY A 104 -0.56 5.35 13.83
C GLY A 104 0.43 5.38 12.66
N GLU A 105 1.62 5.97 12.82
CA GLU A 105 2.68 6.07 11.80
C GLU A 105 3.93 5.32 12.25
N GLY A 106 4.74 4.83 11.32
CA GLY A 106 5.91 4.04 11.64
C GLY A 106 5.53 2.67 12.24
N LEU A 107 6.23 2.21 13.27
CA LEU A 107 5.87 1.01 14.03
C LEU A 107 5.05 1.42 15.26
N HIS A 108 3.73 1.31 15.14
CA HIS A 108 2.77 1.69 16.17
C HIS A 108 2.69 0.64 17.28
N ARG A 109 2.65 1.10 18.54
CA ARG A 109 2.52 0.26 19.73
C ARG A 109 1.25 0.58 20.49
N PHE A 110 0.40 -0.43 20.62
CA PHE A 110 -0.84 -0.39 21.40
C PHE A 110 -0.74 -1.35 22.59
N VAL A 111 -1.28 -0.96 23.75
CA VAL A 111 -1.45 -1.82 24.91
C VAL A 111 -2.94 -2.04 25.11
N ASP A 112 -3.39 -3.28 24.96
CA ASP A 112 -4.81 -3.61 25.09
C ASP A 112 -5.25 -3.47 26.55
N PRO A 113 -6.21 -2.59 26.88
CA PRO A 113 -6.69 -2.41 28.25
C PRO A 113 -7.47 -3.63 28.80
N VAL A 114 -7.83 -4.60 27.93
CA VAL A 114 -8.59 -5.78 28.33
C VAL A 114 -7.68 -6.87 28.89
N ASP A 115 -6.56 -7.14 28.22
CA ASP A 115 -5.63 -8.21 28.59
C ASP A 115 -4.25 -7.72 29.04
N GLY A 116 -3.93 -6.43 28.81
CA GLY A 116 -2.64 -5.82 29.13
C GLY A 116 -1.52 -6.19 28.17
N GLU A 117 -1.83 -6.90 27.09
CA GLU A 117 -0.87 -7.33 26.07
C GLU A 117 -0.52 -6.20 25.09
N VAL A 118 0.66 -6.33 24.46
CA VAL A 118 1.18 -5.36 23.51
C VAL A 118 0.96 -5.87 22.08
N TYR A 119 0.46 -4.98 21.24
CA TYR A 119 0.22 -5.21 19.81
C TYR A 119 0.96 -4.14 19.00
N LEU A 120 1.73 -4.57 18.01
CA LEU A 120 2.46 -3.71 17.11
C LEU A 120 1.92 -3.88 15.69
N TYR A 121 1.94 -2.79 14.92
CA TYR A 121 1.75 -2.82 13.47
C TYR A 121 2.52 -1.66 12.82
N SER A 122 2.98 -1.85 11.60
CA SER A 122 3.61 -0.80 10.80
C SER A 122 2.61 -0.08 9.90
N GLN A 123 2.82 1.24 9.69
CA GLN A 123 2.15 2.05 8.69
C GLN A 123 3.17 3.01 8.08
N PHE A 124 3.41 2.91 6.78
CA PHE A 124 4.51 3.62 6.12
C PHE A 124 4.10 4.49 4.93
N GLU A 125 2.88 4.38 4.44
CA GLU A 125 2.43 5.29 3.39
C GLU A 125 2.28 6.70 3.99
N THR A 126 2.90 7.71 3.39
CA THR A 126 3.55 7.73 2.06
C THR A 126 5.05 7.41 2.09
N ALA A 127 5.80 7.82 3.13
CA ALA A 127 7.25 7.71 3.24
C ALA A 127 7.70 7.65 4.71
N ASP A 128 7.17 6.69 5.46
CA ASP A 128 7.47 6.46 6.89
C ASP A 128 8.21 5.14 7.15
N ALA A 129 8.64 4.43 6.11
CA ALA A 129 9.49 3.25 6.24
C ALA A 129 10.82 3.59 6.94
N LYS A 130 11.34 4.79 6.72
CA LYS A 130 12.51 5.34 7.42
C LYS A 130 12.39 5.40 8.94
N ARG A 131 11.18 5.27 9.50
CA ARG A 131 10.95 5.17 10.96
C ARG A 131 11.24 3.77 11.51
N MET A 132 11.33 2.74 10.64
CA MET A 132 11.63 1.37 11.05
C MET A 132 13.01 0.91 10.58
N PHE A 133 13.44 1.28 9.39
CA PHE A 133 14.73 0.87 8.82
C PHE A 133 15.30 1.95 7.90
N ALA A 134 16.62 1.98 7.78
CA ALA A 134 17.30 2.91 6.91
C ALA A 134 17.06 2.58 5.43
N CYS A 135 16.52 3.52 4.64
CA CYS A 135 16.13 3.25 3.25
C CYS A 135 16.17 4.50 2.37
N PHE A 136 16.04 4.30 1.07
CA PHE A 136 15.69 5.36 0.12
C PHE A 136 14.16 5.39 0.02
N ASP A 137 13.53 6.26 0.81
CA ASP A 137 12.09 6.22 1.09
C ASP A 137 11.28 6.99 0.05
N GLN A 138 11.12 6.38 -1.14
CA GLN A 138 10.32 6.89 -2.25
C GLN A 138 9.76 5.74 -3.09
N PRO A 139 8.62 5.93 -3.78
CA PRO A 139 7.86 4.83 -4.39
C PRO A 139 8.55 4.15 -5.58
N ASP A 140 9.41 4.86 -6.32
CA ASP A 140 10.07 4.37 -7.52
C ASP A 140 11.43 3.69 -7.29
N MET A 141 11.85 3.56 -6.03
CA MET A 141 13.08 2.83 -5.66
C MET A 141 12.75 1.45 -5.10
N LYS A 142 12.05 0.63 -5.89
CA LYS A 142 11.69 -0.74 -5.51
C LYS A 142 12.91 -1.62 -5.30
N ALA A 143 12.80 -2.50 -4.29
CA ALA A 143 13.81 -3.51 -3.96
C ALA A 143 13.17 -4.80 -3.46
N SER A 144 13.95 -5.87 -3.31
CA SER A 144 13.57 -7.05 -2.51
C SER A 144 13.94 -6.84 -1.03
N TYR A 145 13.27 -7.58 -0.14
CA TYR A 145 13.47 -7.47 1.31
C TYR A 145 13.65 -8.84 1.94
N ASP A 146 14.73 -8.98 2.72
CA ASP A 146 15.00 -10.09 3.62
C ASP A 146 14.78 -9.59 5.05
N ILE A 147 13.78 -10.13 5.75
CA ILE A 147 13.38 -9.65 7.07
C ILE A 147 13.59 -10.73 8.12
N THR A 148 14.25 -10.37 9.22
CA THR A 148 14.43 -11.21 10.40
C THR A 148 14.05 -10.42 11.65
N VAL A 149 13.21 -11.00 12.53
CA VAL A 149 12.65 -10.31 13.68
C VAL A 149 12.81 -11.16 14.94
N THR A 150 13.43 -10.59 15.96
CA THR A 150 13.45 -11.14 17.32
C THR A 150 12.29 -10.52 18.13
N ALA A 151 11.44 -11.37 18.70
CA ALA A 151 10.27 -10.95 19.47
C ALA A 151 10.04 -11.84 20.71
N PRO A 152 9.21 -11.45 21.69
CA PRO A 152 8.81 -12.30 22.79
C PRO A 152 8.21 -13.64 22.30
N ALA A 153 8.56 -14.74 22.97
CA ALA A 153 8.23 -16.09 22.50
C ALA A 153 6.72 -16.38 22.36
N HIS A 154 5.86 -15.64 23.07
CA HIS A 154 4.41 -15.79 22.99
C HIS A 154 3.76 -14.94 21.88
N TRP A 155 4.53 -14.07 21.22
CA TRP A 155 4.01 -13.27 20.12
C TRP A 155 4.00 -14.06 18.80
N GLN A 156 3.06 -13.73 17.95
CA GLN A 156 3.12 -13.98 16.52
C GLN A 156 3.82 -12.80 15.87
N VAL A 157 4.57 -13.08 14.81
CA VAL A 157 5.20 -12.05 13.98
C VAL A 157 4.82 -12.33 12.54
N ILE A 158 4.26 -11.33 11.88
CA ILE A 158 3.79 -11.39 10.50
C ILE A 158 4.49 -10.28 9.72
N SER A 159 4.94 -10.62 8.50
CA SER A 159 5.51 -9.67 7.56
C SER A 159 5.01 -9.98 6.14
N ASN A 160 5.52 -9.29 5.12
CA ASN A 160 5.13 -9.48 3.72
C ASN A 160 5.35 -10.93 3.24
N GLY A 161 6.53 -11.50 3.49
CA GLY A 161 6.87 -12.88 3.13
C GLY A 161 6.29 -13.92 4.08
N ALA A 162 6.16 -15.15 3.62
CA ALA A 162 5.85 -16.28 4.48
C ALA A 162 7.03 -16.59 5.43
N PRO A 163 6.79 -17.06 6.67
CA PRO A 163 7.87 -17.47 7.56
C PRO A 163 8.60 -18.69 6.99
N THR A 164 9.93 -18.63 6.93
CA THR A 164 10.81 -19.73 6.50
C THR A 164 11.41 -20.47 7.67
N SER A 165 11.68 -19.79 8.79
CA SER A 165 12.08 -20.41 10.06
C SER A 165 11.57 -19.61 11.25
N VAL A 166 11.33 -20.34 12.36
CA VAL A 166 11.04 -19.77 13.67
C VAL A 166 11.90 -20.52 14.68
N GLU A 167 12.92 -19.85 15.21
CA GLU A 167 13.87 -20.45 16.15
C GLU A 167 13.55 -19.97 17.58
N GLU A 168 13.27 -20.88 18.48
CA GLU A 168 12.97 -20.57 19.88
C GLU A 168 14.25 -20.52 20.70
N ASN A 169 14.48 -19.40 21.39
CA ASN A 169 15.62 -19.17 22.24
C ASN A 169 15.16 -18.65 23.62
N GLY A 170 14.71 -19.54 24.45
CA GLY A 170 14.24 -19.24 25.79
C GLY A 170 12.96 -18.39 25.81
N LYS A 171 13.09 -17.09 26.14
CA LYS A 171 11.94 -16.16 26.22
C LYS A 171 11.65 -15.41 24.94
N VAL A 172 12.46 -15.65 23.90
CA VAL A 172 12.33 -14.96 22.61
C VAL A 172 12.25 -15.98 21.48
N LYS A 173 11.72 -15.55 20.35
CA LYS A 173 11.75 -16.26 19.08
C LYS A 173 12.37 -15.37 18.02
N VAL A 174 13.14 -15.97 17.12
CA VAL A 174 13.69 -15.34 15.93
C VAL A 174 12.89 -15.85 14.74
N HIS A 175 12.20 -14.94 14.07
CA HIS A 175 11.39 -15.19 12.90
C HIS A 175 12.14 -14.75 11.65
N THR A 176 12.34 -15.64 10.68
CA THR A 176 12.91 -15.31 9.38
C THR A 176 11.87 -15.51 8.30
N PHE A 177 11.77 -14.59 7.37
CA PHE A 177 10.78 -14.60 6.31
C PHE A 177 11.40 -14.86 4.94
N ALA A 178 10.59 -15.34 4.01
CA ALA A 178 11.00 -15.48 2.61
C ALA A 178 11.28 -14.09 2.02
N THR A 179 12.31 -14.01 1.18
CA THR A 179 12.63 -12.80 0.41
C THR A 179 11.41 -12.36 -0.39
N THR A 180 11.07 -11.09 -0.32
CA THR A 180 9.91 -10.54 -1.05
C THR A 180 10.22 -10.40 -2.55
N PRO A 181 9.20 -10.39 -3.42
CA PRO A 181 9.33 -9.76 -4.72
C PRO A 181 9.75 -8.30 -4.59
N ARG A 182 10.18 -7.68 -5.70
CA ARG A 182 10.49 -6.24 -5.71
C ARG A 182 9.23 -5.43 -5.45
N MET A 183 9.28 -4.57 -4.43
CA MET A 183 8.18 -3.67 -4.03
C MET A 183 8.73 -2.37 -3.46
N SER A 184 7.87 -1.36 -3.34
CA SER A 184 8.22 -0.05 -2.77
C SER A 184 8.38 -0.14 -1.24
N THR A 185 9.13 0.79 -0.64
CA THR A 185 9.38 0.83 0.80
C THR A 185 8.10 0.96 1.62
N TYR A 186 7.13 1.75 1.15
CA TYR A 186 5.89 1.99 1.87
C TYR A 186 5.00 0.76 2.05
N LEU A 187 5.22 -0.30 1.25
CA LEU A 187 4.49 -1.57 1.29
C LEU A 187 5.09 -2.59 2.27
N VAL A 188 6.24 -2.28 2.89
CA VAL A 188 6.85 -3.17 3.88
C VAL A 188 5.99 -3.23 5.13
N ALA A 189 5.73 -4.44 5.61
CA ALA A 189 4.88 -4.67 6.76
C ALA A 189 5.58 -5.43 7.89
N LEU A 190 5.28 -5.02 9.11
CA LEU A 190 5.59 -5.75 10.33
C LEU A 190 4.42 -5.65 11.30
N ILE A 191 3.86 -6.79 11.67
CA ILE A 191 2.81 -6.91 12.69
C ILE A 191 3.29 -7.91 13.73
N ALA A 192 3.23 -7.55 15.02
CA ALA A 192 3.71 -8.42 16.09
C ALA A 192 2.88 -8.27 17.35
N GLY A 193 2.64 -9.38 18.04
CA GLY A 193 1.84 -9.43 19.26
C GLY A 193 1.14 -10.77 19.44
N PRO A 194 0.38 -10.98 20.51
CA PRO A 194 -0.39 -12.21 20.73
C PRO A 194 -1.71 -12.20 19.93
N TYR A 195 -1.63 -11.99 18.62
CA TYR A 195 -2.78 -12.01 17.73
C TYR A 195 -3.45 -13.39 17.69
N ALA A 196 -4.78 -13.42 17.73
CA ALA A 196 -5.56 -14.60 17.36
C ALA A 196 -5.52 -14.78 15.84
N ARG A 197 -5.54 -16.05 15.35
CA ARG A 197 -5.32 -16.39 13.96
C ARG A 197 -6.34 -17.41 13.47
N TRP A 198 -6.79 -17.24 12.22
CA TRP A 198 -7.56 -18.21 11.43
C TRP A 198 -6.88 -18.39 10.09
N ASP A 199 -6.89 -19.63 9.60
CA ASP A 199 -6.24 -20.00 8.34
C ASP A 199 -7.23 -20.60 7.36
N ASP A 200 -7.01 -20.31 6.07
CA ASP A 200 -7.71 -20.93 4.94
C ASP A 200 -6.79 -20.94 3.71
N THR A 201 -7.27 -21.40 2.58
CA THR A 201 -6.52 -21.43 1.32
C THR A 201 -7.45 -21.09 0.16
N TYR A 202 -6.99 -20.24 -0.74
CA TYR A 202 -7.55 -20.11 -2.08
C TYR A 202 -6.73 -20.95 -3.05
N ALA A 203 -7.38 -21.62 -4.00
CA ALA A 203 -6.70 -22.42 -5.02
C ALA A 203 -7.40 -22.29 -6.36
N ASP A 204 -6.63 -22.13 -7.43
CA ASP A 204 -7.07 -22.16 -8.82
C ASP A 204 -6.00 -22.72 -9.75
N GLU A 205 -6.10 -22.48 -11.06
CA GLU A 205 -5.14 -22.94 -12.06
C GLU A 205 -3.73 -22.35 -11.92
N HIS A 206 -3.56 -21.25 -11.15
CA HIS A 206 -2.29 -20.59 -10.89
C HIS A 206 -1.59 -21.12 -9.64
N GLY A 207 -2.26 -21.96 -8.84
CA GLY A 207 -1.73 -22.56 -7.63
C GLY A 207 -2.55 -22.27 -6.38
N GLU A 208 -1.91 -22.44 -5.23
CA GLU A 208 -2.51 -22.21 -3.91
C GLU A 208 -1.98 -20.93 -3.29
N ILE A 209 -2.87 -20.13 -2.69
CA ILE A 209 -2.57 -18.94 -1.91
C ILE A 209 -3.02 -19.19 -0.47
N PRO A 210 -2.09 -19.34 0.50
CA PRO A 210 -2.42 -19.37 1.92
C PRO A 210 -3.07 -18.07 2.35
N LEU A 211 -4.17 -18.16 3.10
CA LEU A 211 -4.94 -17.03 3.61
C LEU A 211 -4.88 -17.03 5.15
N GLY A 212 -4.61 -15.86 5.74
CA GLY A 212 -4.65 -15.67 7.18
C GLY A 212 -5.59 -14.53 7.55
N LEU A 213 -6.29 -14.67 8.69
CA LEU A 213 -7.01 -13.58 9.35
C LEU A 213 -6.46 -13.41 10.76
N PHE A 214 -6.28 -12.16 11.19
CA PHE A 214 -5.72 -11.87 12.49
C PHE A 214 -6.46 -10.71 13.15
N CYS A 215 -6.69 -10.80 14.47
CA CYS A 215 -7.11 -9.67 15.30
C CYS A 215 -6.55 -9.80 16.71
N ARG A 216 -6.63 -8.75 17.52
CA ARG A 216 -6.27 -8.83 18.94
C ARG A 216 -7.00 -9.99 19.61
N SER A 217 -6.35 -10.70 20.55
CA SER A 217 -6.94 -11.84 21.27
C SER A 217 -8.25 -11.49 21.95
N SER A 218 -8.38 -10.26 22.47
CA SER A 218 -9.62 -9.77 23.10
C SER A 218 -10.80 -9.60 22.13
N LEU A 219 -10.57 -9.60 20.82
CA LEU A 219 -11.61 -9.54 19.79
C LEU A 219 -11.89 -10.88 19.10
N ALA A 220 -11.18 -11.94 19.47
CA ALA A 220 -11.24 -13.23 18.78
C ALA A 220 -12.68 -13.81 18.66
N GLU A 221 -13.50 -13.65 19.70
CA GLU A 221 -14.89 -14.15 19.71
C GLU A 221 -15.81 -13.46 18.67
N PHE A 222 -15.42 -12.28 18.16
CA PHE A 222 -16.21 -11.49 17.22
C PHE A 222 -15.76 -11.65 15.76
N MET A 223 -14.69 -12.42 15.50
CA MET A 223 -14.16 -12.61 14.16
C MET A 223 -15.12 -13.40 13.27
N ASP A 224 -15.56 -12.81 12.17
CA ASP A 224 -16.45 -13.40 11.16
C ASP A 224 -15.61 -14.04 10.04
N ALA A 225 -14.81 -15.05 10.41
CA ALA A 225 -13.80 -15.63 9.51
C ALA A 225 -14.40 -16.27 8.26
N GLU A 226 -15.54 -16.98 8.37
CA GLU A 226 -16.18 -17.65 7.24
C GLU A 226 -16.58 -16.67 6.14
N ARG A 227 -17.20 -15.54 6.50
CA ARG A 227 -17.60 -14.51 5.55
C ARG A 227 -16.40 -13.83 4.92
N LEU A 228 -15.42 -13.42 5.71
CA LEU A 228 -14.19 -12.76 5.23
C LEU A 228 -13.43 -13.66 4.25
N PHE A 229 -13.23 -14.94 4.57
CA PHE A 229 -12.59 -15.86 3.64
C PHE A 229 -13.43 -16.09 2.37
N THR A 230 -14.75 -16.11 2.47
CA THR A 230 -15.63 -16.24 1.30
C THR A 230 -15.47 -15.05 0.36
N GLU A 231 -15.56 -13.82 0.89
CA GLU A 231 -15.38 -12.58 0.12
C GLU A 231 -13.98 -12.49 -0.49
N THR A 232 -12.93 -12.85 0.27
CA THR A 232 -11.55 -12.93 -0.20
C THR A 232 -11.38 -13.89 -1.38
N LYS A 233 -11.92 -15.10 -1.30
CA LYS A 233 -11.85 -16.09 -2.39
C LYS A 233 -12.62 -15.65 -3.63
N GLN A 234 -13.75 -14.98 -3.46
CA GLN A 234 -14.51 -14.37 -4.55
C GLN A 234 -13.70 -13.30 -5.25
N GLY A 235 -12.98 -12.46 -4.49
CA GLY A 235 -12.07 -11.44 -5.00
C GLY A 235 -10.95 -12.04 -5.84
N PHE A 236 -10.22 -13.02 -5.32
CA PHE A 236 -9.16 -13.70 -6.09
C PHE A 236 -9.67 -14.29 -7.40
N GLY A 237 -10.79 -15.02 -7.35
CA GLY A 237 -11.39 -15.60 -8.57
C GLY A 237 -11.80 -14.54 -9.60
N PHE A 238 -12.23 -13.37 -9.15
CA PHE A 238 -12.56 -12.25 -10.04
C PHE A 238 -11.32 -11.61 -10.64
N TYR A 239 -10.32 -11.24 -9.82
CA TYR A 239 -9.14 -10.52 -10.28
C TYR A 239 -8.23 -11.39 -11.15
N HIS A 240 -7.99 -12.65 -10.82
CA HIS A 240 -7.23 -13.56 -11.66
C HIS A 240 -7.83 -13.67 -13.06
N ARG A 241 -9.15 -13.86 -13.15
CA ARG A 241 -9.86 -13.97 -14.45
C ARG A 241 -9.77 -12.68 -15.27
N ASN A 242 -9.90 -11.51 -14.63
CA ASN A 242 -10.02 -10.25 -15.34
C ASN A 242 -8.66 -9.58 -15.62
N PHE A 243 -7.70 -9.64 -14.70
CA PHE A 243 -6.40 -8.99 -14.84
C PHE A 243 -5.37 -9.84 -15.60
N GLY A 244 -5.58 -11.17 -15.67
CA GLY A 244 -4.75 -12.06 -16.48
C GLY A 244 -3.27 -12.13 -16.07
N VAL A 245 -2.96 -11.71 -14.84
CA VAL A 245 -1.69 -11.87 -14.14
C VAL A 245 -2.01 -12.44 -12.77
N PRO A 246 -1.42 -13.58 -12.38
CA PRO A 246 -1.70 -14.17 -11.08
C PRO A 246 -1.17 -13.30 -9.94
N TYR A 247 -1.74 -13.48 -8.75
CA TYR A 247 -1.24 -12.87 -7.51
C TYR A 247 0.23 -13.20 -7.28
N ALA A 248 1.03 -12.20 -6.93
CA ALA A 248 2.49 -12.31 -7.00
C ALA A 248 3.19 -12.42 -5.63
N PHE A 249 2.46 -12.28 -4.50
CA PHE A 249 3.09 -12.09 -3.18
C PHE A 249 3.01 -13.31 -2.25
N GLY A 250 2.70 -14.49 -2.81
CA GLY A 250 2.80 -15.78 -2.15
C GLY A 250 1.65 -16.10 -1.19
N LYS A 251 1.50 -15.40 -0.09
CA LYS A 251 0.42 -15.52 0.89
C LYS A 251 -0.42 -14.25 0.95
N TYR A 252 -1.63 -14.31 1.54
CA TYR A 252 -2.48 -13.15 1.74
C TYR A 252 -3.05 -13.14 3.15
N ASP A 253 -2.44 -12.36 4.03
CA ASP A 253 -2.88 -12.16 5.40
C ASP A 253 -3.66 -10.85 5.53
N GLN A 254 -4.74 -10.88 6.30
CA GLN A 254 -5.59 -9.74 6.64
C GLN A 254 -5.53 -9.53 8.16
N LEU A 255 -5.05 -8.38 8.60
CA LEU A 255 -4.72 -8.10 9.98
C LEU A 255 -5.53 -6.90 10.47
N PHE A 256 -6.50 -7.17 11.35
CA PHE A 256 -7.33 -6.13 11.96
C PHE A 256 -6.61 -5.56 13.18
N VAL A 257 -6.14 -4.31 13.03
CA VAL A 257 -5.22 -3.68 13.98
C VAL A 257 -5.88 -2.53 14.75
N PRO A 258 -5.48 -2.28 16.01
CA PRO A 258 -6.07 -1.24 16.85
C PRO A 258 -5.57 0.15 16.49
N GLU A 259 -6.38 1.17 16.77
CA GLU A 259 -6.02 2.60 16.59
C GLU A 259 -5.49 2.96 15.19
N PHE A 260 -5.99 2.27 14.17
CA PHE A 260 -5.56 2.52 12.80
C PHE A 260 -6.19 3.81 12.27
N ASN A 261 -5.37 4.72 11.69
CA ASN A 261 -5.80 6.03 11.23
C ASN A 261 -6.55 6.01 9.88
N ALA A 262 -6.43 4.91 9.13
CA ALA A 262 -7.09 4.70 7.84
C ALA A 262 -8.13 3.57 7.93
N GLY A 263 -8.88 3.33 6.85
CA GLY A 263 -9.78 2.19 6.75
C GLY A 263 -9.01 0.87 6.62
N ALA A 264 -8.01 0.87 5.75
CA ALA A 264 -7.08 -0.24 5.53
C ALA A 264 -5.79 0.25 4.86
N MET A 265 -4.84 -0.67 4.60
CA MET A 265 -3.58 -0.42 3.89
C MET A 265 -3.12 -1.69 3.18
N GLU A 266 -2.77 -1.55 1.94
CA GLU A 266 -2.44 -2.60 0.98
C GLU A 266 -1.07 -3.25 1.15
N ASN A 267 -0.45 -3.25 2.31
CA ASN A 267 0.87 -3.88 2.48
C ASN A 267 0.94 -5.25 1.80
N ALA A 268 1.84 -5.42 0.86
CA ALA A 268 1.92 -6.61 -0.01
C ALA A 268 1.95 -7.92 0.79
N GLY A 269 0.93 -8.75 0.67
CA GLY A 269 0.81 -10.03 1.37
C GLY A 269 0.47 -9.96 2.87
N ALA A 270 0.32 -8.76 3.46
CA ALA A 270 0.03 -8.56 4.88
C ALA A 270 -0.80 -7.29 5.09
N VAL A 271 -2.02 -7.30 4.54
CA VAL A 271 -2.94 -6.16 4.51
C VAL A 271 -3.46 -5.83 5.90
N THR A 272 -3.33 -4.58 6.31
CA THR A 272 -3.84 -4.11 7.60
C THR A 272 -5.20 -3.44 7.45
N PHE A 273 -6.11 -3.69 8.39
CA PHE A 273 -7.47 -3.16 8.43
C PHE A 273 -7.76 -2.53 9.79
N LEU A 274 -8.55 -1.49 9.80
CA LEU A 274 -9.12 -0.95 11.04
C LEU A 274 -9.93 -2.03 11.75
N GLU A 275 -9.64 -2.28 13.03
CA GLU A 275 -10.31 -3.34 13.80
C GLU A 275 -11.82 -3.12 14.02
N ASP A 276 -12.35 -1.92 13.73
CA ASP A 276 -13.79 -1.65 13.74
C ASP A 276 -14.57 -2.50 12.74
N TYR A 277 -13.90 -3.09 11.75
CA TYR A 277 -14.46 -4.10 10.84
C TYR A 277 -14.65 -5.49 11.49
N VAL A 278 -14.10 -5.73 12.67
CA VAL A 278 -14.46 -6.86 13.55
C VAL A 278 -15.67 -6.45 14.38
N PHE A 279 -16.86 -6.72 13.87
CA PHE A 279 -18.12 -6.23 14.46
C PHE A 279 -18.44 -6.92 15.77
N ARG A 280 -18.41 -6.18 16.89
CA ARG A 280 -18.70 -6.69 18.24
C ARG A 280 -20.21 -6.81 18.53
N SER A 281 -21.07 -6.41 17.60
CA SER A 281 -22.53 -6.48 17.73
C SER A 281 -23.18 -6.65 16.37
N LYS A 282 -24.48 -6.89 16.35
CA LYS A 282 -25.23 -6.96 15.09
C LYS A 282 -25.21 -5.61 14.38
N VAL A 283 -24.74 -5.60 13.15
CA VAL A 283 -24.67 -4.44 12.27
C VAL A 283 -25.63 -4.55 11.08
N THR A 284 -25.76 -3.49 10.30
CA THR A 284 -26.60 -3.46 9.10
C THR A 284 -25.95 -4.22 7.94
N ARG A 285 -26.74 -4.57 6.91
CA ARG A 285 -26.19 -5.12 5.65
C ARG A 285 -25.17 -4.16 5.02
N TYR A 286 -25.42 -2.87 5.10
CA TYR A 286 -24.49 -1.86 4.58
C TYR A 286 -23.10 -1.95 5.23
N SER A 287 -23.02 -2.24 6.54
CA SER A 287 -21.73 -2.40 7.23
C SER A 287 -20.93 -3.60 6.67
N TYR A 288 -21.61 -4.72 6.41
CA TYR A 288 -20.98 -5.88 5.76
C TYR A 288 -20.57 -5.59 4.32
N GLU A 289 -21.43 -4.90 3.55
CA GLU A 289 -21.15 -4.46 2.18
C GLU A 289 -19.94 -3.53 2.14
N ARG A 290 -19.84 -2.57 3.07
CA ARG A 290 -18.69 -1.66 3.16
C ARG A 290 -17.41 -2.41 3.53
N ARG A 291 -17.45 -3.36 4.47
CA ARG A 291 -16.29 -4.20 4.82
C ARG A 291 -15.83 -5.02 3.63
N ALA A 292 -16.74 -5.67 2.93
CA ALA A 292 -16.42 -6.46 1.73
C ALA A 292 -15.81 -5.57 0.62
N GLU A 293 -16.34 -4.36 0.44
CA GLU A 293 -15.76 -3.39 -0.52
C GLU A 293 -14.34 -3.04 -0.14
N THR A 294 -14.05 -2.76 1.15
CA THR A 294 -12.69 -2.47 1.63
C THR A 294 -11.76 -3.67 1.43
N VAL A 295 -12.18 -4.89 1.78
CA VAL A 295 -11.38 -6.12 1.54
C VAL A 295 -11.02 -6.27 0.05
N LEU A 296 -11.96 -6.01 -0.85
CA LEU A 296 -11.74 -6.11 -2.29
C LEU A 296 -10.92 -4.94 -2.85
N HIS A 297 -11.00 -3.76 -2.23
CA HIS A 297 -10.18 -2.59 -2.56
C HIS A 297 -8.70 -2.88 -2.26
N GLU A 298 -8.38 -3.31 -1.04
CA GLU A 298 -7.01 -3.66 -0.66
C GLU A 298 -6.47 -4.83 -1.50
N MET A 299 -7.32 -5.76 -1.87
CA MET A 299 -6.92 -6.86 -2.77
C MET A 299 -6.61 -6.36 -4.18
N ALA A 300 -7.34 -5.38 -4.71
CA ALA A 300 -7.08 -4.80 -6.03
C ALA A 300 -5.73 -4.10 -6.09
N HIS A 301 -5.30 -3.50 -4.99
CA HIS A 301 -3.97 -2.90 -4.88
C HIS A 301 -2.82 -3.88 -5.11
N MET A 302 -3.01 -5.17 -4.91
CA MET A 302 -1.99 -6.17 -5.22
C MET A 302 -1.54 -6.12 -6.69
N TRP A 303 -2.37 -5.54 -7.57
CA TRP A 303 -2.04 -5.25 -8.97
C TRP A 303 -1.81 -3.76 -9.21
N PHE A 304 -2.72 -2.90 -8.68
CA PHE A 304 -2.65 -1.44 -8.79
C PHE A 304 -2.02 -0.84 -7.53
N GLY A 305 -0.72 -0.66 -7.49
CA GLY A 305 0.04 -0.16 -6.34
C GLY A 305 1.21 -1.06 -5.98
N ASP A 306 0.99 -2.36 -5.84
CA ASP A 306 2.00 -3.31 -5.39
C ASP A 306 2.78 -3.91 -6.57
N LEU A 307 2.10 -4.59 -7.48
CA LEU A 307 2.75 -5.15 -8.68
C LEU A 307 3.28 -4.03 -9.58
N VAL A 308 2.44 -3.06 -9.90
CA VAL A 308 2.79 -1.86 -10.66
C VAL A 308 2.50 -0.65 -9.78
N THR A 309 3.53 0.12 -9.44
CA THR A 309 3.45 1.28 -8.56
C THR A 309 3.65 2.57 -9.38
N MET A 310 2.98 3.65 -9.03
CA MET A 310 3.26 4.96 -9.63
C MET A 310 4.73 5.34 -9.44
N THR A 311 5.27 6.10 -10.39
CA THR A 311 6.65 6.65 -10.29
C THR A 311 6.75 7.73 -9.23
N TRP A 312 5.72 8.57 -9.13
CA TRP A 312 5.59 9.60 -8.10
C TRP A 312 4.11 9.79 -7.69
N TRP A 313 3.89 10.47 -6.63
CA TRP A 313 2.60 10.66 -5.98
C TRP A 313 1.58 11.52 -6.75
N ASP A 314 1.98 12.19 -7.83
CA ASP A 314 1.04 12.85 -8.76
C ASP A 314 0.14 11.85 -9.49
N ASP A 315 0.57 10.59 -9.57
CA ASP A 315 -0.21 9.48 -10.09
C ASP A 315 -0.77 8.54 -8.98
N LEU A 316 -0.93 9.01 -7.74
CA LEU A 316 -1.57 8.27 -6.64
C LEU A 316 -2.94 7.69 -7.04
N TRP A 317 -3.68 8.39 -7.87
CA TRP A 317 -4.97 7.95 -8.40
C TRP A 317 -4.88 6.64 -9.23
N LEU A 318 -3.72 6.31 -9.81
CA LEU A 318 -3.49 5.01 -10.48
C LEU A 318 -3.65 3.83 -9.53
N ASN A 319 -3.35 4.03 -8.25
CA ASN A 319 -3.61 3.06 -7.21
C ASN A 319 -5.06 3.17 -6.74
N GLU A 320 -5.45 4.30 -6.20
CA GLU A 320 -6.68 4.49 -5.43
C GLU A 320 -7.95 4.50 -6.25
N SER A 321 -7.95 5.23 -7.38
CA SER A 321 -9.13 5.27 -8.24
C SER A 321 -9.41 3.91 -8.88
N PHE A 322 -8.33 3.18 -9.27
CA PHE A 322 -8.45 1.86 -9.85
C PHE A 322 -8.87 0.82 -8.83
N ALA A 323 -8.30 0.83 -7.62
CA ALA A 323 -8.71 -0.08 -6.55
C ALA A 323 -10.19 0.15 -6.19
N THR A 324 -10.63 1.40 -6.05
CA THR A 324 -12.04 1.75 -5.80
C THR A 324 -12.95 1.30 -6.94
N PHE A 325 -12.57 1.51 -8.20
CA PHE A 325 -13.37 1.04 -9.33
C PHE A 325 -13.43 -0.50 -9.39
N ALA A 326 -12.28 -1.16 -9.24
CA ALA A 326 -12.16 -2.61 -9.34
C ALA A 326 -12.88 -3.33 -8.18
N SER A 327 -12.83 -2.79 -6.96
CA SER A 327 -13.53 -3.35 -5.80
C SER A 327 -15.05 -3.33 -6.00
N VAL A 328 -15.61 -2.22 -6.44
CA VAL A 328 -17.06 -2.11 -6.70
C VAL A 328 -17.49 -3.01 -7.87
N LEU A 329 -16.69 -3.10 -8.92
CA LEU A 329 -16.95 -4.01 -10.04
C LEU A 329 -16.92 -5.48 -9.58
N CYS A 330 -15.89 -5.87 -8.82
CA CYS A 330 -15.76 -7.20 -8.24
C CYS A 330 -16.93 -7.51 -7.30
N GLN A 331 -17.27 -6.60 -6.42
CA GLN A 331 -18.36 -6.74 -5.47
C GLN A 331 -19.68 -6.99 -6.16
N ALA A 332 -19.99 -6.19 -7.21
CA ALA A 332 -21.23 -6.33 -7.98
C ALA A 332 -21.33 -7.62 -8.79
N GLU A 333 -20.21 -8.14 -9.29
CA GLU A 333 -20.20 -9.30 -10.21
C GLU A 333 -19.89 -10.63 -9.54
N ALA A 334 -19.19 -10.64 -8.40
CA ALA A 334 -18.65 -11.85 -7.79
C ALA A 334 -19.16 -12.14 -6.38
N THR A 335 -19.87 -11.21 -5.73
CA THR A 335 -20.35 -11.37 -4.35
C THR A 335 -21.88 -11.30 -4.24
N GLU A 336 -22.39 -11.42 -3.00
CA GLU A 336 -23.82 -11.26 -2.73
C GLU A 336 -24.32 -9.80 -2.83
N TYR A 337 -23.42 -8.83 -3.04
CA TYR A 337 -23.73 -7.39 -3.06
C TYR A 337 -23.93 -6.87 -4.49
N ASP A 338 -24.87 -7.45 -5.24
CA ASP A 338 -25.19 -7.12 -6.63
C ASP A 338 -25.62 -5.66 -6.86
N GLN A 339 -25.97 -4.92 -5.79
CA GLN A 339 -26.34 -3.51 -5.83
C GLN A 339 -25.17 -2.56 -5.51
N ALA A 340 -23.94 -3.03 -5.51
CA ALA A 340 -22.75 -2.24 -5.13
C ALA A 340 -22.62 -0.92 -5.92
N TRP A 341 -22.98 -0.90 -7.21
CA TRP A 341 -23.01 0.33 -8.00
C TRP A 341 -24.07 1.34 -7.55
N THR A 342 -25.19 0.89 -6.94
CA THR A 342 -26.19 1.78 -6.34
C THR A 342 -25.63 2.40 -5.06
N THR A 343 -24.96 1.62 -4.22
CA THR A 343 -24.28 2.11 -3.03
C THR A 343 -23.17 3.09 -3.40
N PHE A 344 -22.34 2.76 -4.39
CA PHE A 344 -21.31 3.67 -4.91
C PHE A 344 -21.89 5.02 -5.36
N ALA A 345 -22.99 5.02 -6.12
CA ALA A 345 -23.63 6.24 -6.59
C ALA A 345 -24.14 7.12 -5.42
N ASN A 346 -24.70 6.49 -4.38
CA ASN A 346 -25.29 7.19 -3.25
C ASN A 346 -24.26 7.68 -2.21
N VAL A 347 -23.16 6.97 -2.03
CA VAL A 347 -22.16 7.25 -1.00
C VAL A 347 -20.92 7.88 -1.62
N GLU A 348 -20.15 7.11 -2.39
CA GLU A 348 -18.84 7.52 -2.93
C GLU A 348 -18.99 8.68 -3.93
N LYS A 349 -19.86 8.54 -4.91
CA LYS A 349 -20.07 9.60 -5.90
C LYS A 349 -20.65 10.87 -5.28
N SER A 350 -21.47 10.76 -4.24
CA SER A 350 -21.97 11.90 -3.48
C SER A 350 -20.85 12.59 -2.68
N TRP A 351 -19.88 11.84 -2.17
CA TRP A 351 -18.67 12.38 -1.56
C TRP A 351 -17.83 13.14 -2.59
N ALA A 352 -17.59 12.55 -3.76
CA ALA A 352 -16.88 13.21 -4.87
C ALA A 352 -17.56 14.54 -5.27
N TYR A 353 -18.89 14.55 -5.42
CA TYR A 353 -19.62 15.75 -5.79
C TYR A 353 -19.49 16.88 -4.75
N ARG A 354 -19.50 16.56 -3.46
CA ARG A 354 -19.27 17.56 -2.40
C ARG A 354 -17.85 18.10 -2.45
N GLN A 355 -16.87 17.21 -2.55
CA GLN A 355 -15.44 17.55 -2.57
C GLN A 355 -15.10 18.44 -3.79
N ASP A 356 -15.59 18.10 -4.97
CA ASP A 356 -15.28 18.76 -6.23
C ASP A 356 -15.91 20.16 -6.37
N GLN A 357 -16.75 20.56 -5.43
CA GLN A 357 -17.32 21.90 -5.34
C GLN A 357 -16.63 22.79 -4.29
N LEU A 358 -15.67 22.25 -3.55
CA LEU A 358 -14.93 23.02 -2.54
C LEU A 358 -13.79 23.81 -3.19
N PRO A 359 -13.37 24.93 -2.58
CA PRO A 359 -12.17 25.64 -3.01
C PRO A 359 -10.88 24.82 -2.97
N SER A 360 -10.88 23.75 -2.18
CA SER A 360 -9.77 22.80 -2.04
C SER A 360 -9.78 21.68 -3.08
N THR A 361 -10.69 21.72 -4.07
CA THR A 361 -10.70 20.72 -5.13
C THR A 361 -9.42 20.76 -5.97
N HIS A 362 -9.07 19.63 -6.54
CA HIS A 362 -7.92 19.45 -7.41
C HIS A 362 -8.26 18.51 -8.58
N PRO A 363 -7.46 18.45 -9.65
CA PRO A 363 -7.60 17.44 -10.69
C PRO A 363 -7.40 16.03 -10.11
N VAL A 364 -7.96 14.99 -10.73
CA VAL A 364 -7.69 13.59 -10.36
C VAL A 364 -6.19 13.30 -10.51
N ALA A 365 -5.60 13.63 -11.67
CA ALA A 365 -4.14 13.66 -11.85
C ALA A 365 -3.62 15.00 -11.34
N ALA A 366 -3.30 15.07 -10.05
CA ALA A 366 -2.87 16.28 -9.37
C ALA A 366 -1.40 16.60 -9.63
N ASP A 367 -0.98 17.85 -9.43
CA ASP A 367 0.44 18.23 -9.40
C ASP A 367 0.94 18.16 -7.95
N ILE A 368 1.77 17.18 -7.64
CA ILE A 368 2.27 16.91 -6.30
C ILE A 368 3.77 17.25 -6.23
N PRO A 369 4.12 18.44 -5.72
CA PRO A 369 5.51 18.88 -5.69
C PRO A 369 6.36 18.19 -4.61
N ASP A 370 5.76 17.69 -3.55
CA ASP A 370 6.44 17.11 -2.39
C ASP A 370 5.53 16.20 -1.57
N LEU A 371 6.09 15.52 -0.55
CA LEU A 371 5.35 14.58 0.30
C LEU A 371 4.25 15.24 1.13
N HIS A 372 4.41 16.48 1.61
CA HIS A 372 3.36 17.15 2.36
C HIS A 372 2.10 17.43 1.51
N ALA A 373 2.30 17.65 0.20
CA ALA A 373 1.18 17.84 -0.71
C ALA A 373 0.40 16.55 -0.96
N VAL A 374 1.01 15.38 -0.84
CA VAL A 374 0.33 14.08 -1.00
C VAL A 374 -0.74 13.88 0.07
N GLU A 375 -0.43 14.17 1.34
CA GLU A 375 -1.28 13.86 2.49
C GLU A 375 -2.70 14.44 2.37
N VAL A 376 -2.86 15.57 1.69
CA VAL A 376 -4.17 16.20 1.48
C VAL A 376 -4.90 15.67 0.23
N ASN A 377 -4.29 14.76 -0.52
CA ASN A 377 -4.86 14.16 -1.73
C ASN A 377 -5.51 12.77 -1.50
N PHE A 378 -5.46 12.23 -0.29
CA PHE A 378 -6.25 11.06 0.10
C PHE A 378 -7.71 11.48 0.36
N ASP A 379 -8.44 11.79 -0.70
CA ASP A 379 -9.75 12.45 -0.61
C ASP A 379 -10.76 11.93 -1.65
N GLY A 380 -11.98 12.50 -1.63
CA GLY A 380 -13.05 12.11 -2.55
C GLY A 380 -12.76 12.34 -4.03
N ILE A 381 -11.75 13.14 -4.37
CA ILE A 381 -11.31 13.32 -5.76
C ILE A 381 -10.49 12.11 -6.21
N THR A 382 -9.46 11.76 -5.46
CA THR A 382 -8.56 10.64 -5.77
C THR A 382 -9.30 9.30 -5.76
N TYR A 383 -10.14 9.05 -4.76
CA TYR A 383 -10.90 7.78 -4.65
C TYR A 383 -12.16 7.78 -5.52
N ALA A 384 -13.11 8.63 -5.21
CA ALA A 384 -14.47 8.50 -5.70
C ALA A 384 -14.71 9.18 -7.06
N LYS A 385 -14.17 10.40 -7.28
CA LYS A 385 -14.23 11.04 -8.61
C LYS A 385 -13.45 10.22 -9.62
N GLY A 386 -12.22 9.81 -9.27
CA GLY A 386 -11.39 8.99 -10.16
C GLY A 386 -12.07 7.69 -10.55
N ALA A 387 -12.63 6.93 -9.60
CA ALA A 387 -13.38 5.71 -9.91
C ALA A 387 -14.63 5.98 -10.77
N SER A 388 -15.32 7.11 -10.57
CA SER A 388 -16.46 7.52 -11.42
C SER A 388 -16.02 7.81 -12.86
N VAL A 389 -14.86 8.45 -13.03
CA VAL A 389 -14.26 8.74 -14.33
C VAL A 389 -13.79 7.47 -15.02
N LEU A 390 -13.20 6.51 -14.28
CA LEU A 390 -12.85 5.19 -14.80
C LEU A 390 -14.08 4.40 -15.26
N LYS A 391 -15.18 4.42 -14.51
CA LYS A 391 -16.45 3.81 -14.95
C LYS A 391 -16.95 4.41 -16.25
N GLN A 392 -16.81 5.71 -16.43
CA GLN A 392 -17.13 6.40 -17.68
C GLN A 392 -16.19 5.97 -18.81
N LEU A 393 -14.88 5.86 -18.54
CA LEU A 393 -13.90 5.39 -19.52
C LEU A 393 -14.24 3.99 -20.01
N VAL A 394 -14.59 3.07 -19.09
CA VAL A 394 -15.04 1.72 -19.45
C VAL A 394 -16.27 1.75 -20.37
N ALA A 395 -17.25 2.62 -20.10
CA ALA A 395 -18.41 2.77 -21.00
C ALA A 395 -18.00 3.36 -22.37
N TYR A 396 -16.96 4.19 -22.44
CA TYR A 396 -16.48 4.80 -23.67
C TYR A 396 -15.67 3.84 -24.54
N VAL A 397 -14.76 3.05 -23.96
CA VAL A 397 -13.88 2.14 -24.70
C VAL A 397 -14.43 0.71 -24.81
N GLY A 398 -15.34 0.33 -23.93
CA GLY A 398 -15.87 -1.04 -23.75
C GLY A 398 -15.05 -1.84 -22.73
N LEU A 399 -15.73 -2.62 -21.87
CA LEU A 399 -15.10 -3.37 -20.78
C LEU A 399 -14.00 -4.33 -21.26
N GLU A 400 -14.24 -5.07 -22.36
CA GLU A 400 -13.25 -6.02 -22.90
C GLU A 400 -11.96 -5.35 -23.34
N HIS A 401 -12.04 -4.18 -24.00
CA HIS A 401 -10.86 -3.42 -24.40
C HIS A 401 -10.15 -2.81 -23.18
N PHE A 402 -10.91 -2.33 -22.21
CA PHE A 402 -10.36 -1.82 -20.96
C PHE A 402 -9.57 -2.90 -20.23
N LEU A 403 -10.15 -4.08 -20.00
CA LEU A 403 -9.48 -5.22 -19.37
C LEU A 403 -8.28 -5.73 -20.18
N ALA A 404 -8.37 -5.71 -21.52
CA ALA A 404 -7.24 -6.08 -22.38
C ALA A 404 -6.07 -5.09 -22.20
N GLY A 405 -6.35 -3.78 -22.15
CA GLY A 405 -5.33 -2.75 -21.87
C GLY A 405 -4.70 -2.91 -20.49
N LEU A 406 -5.49 -3.21 -19.47
CA LEU A 406 -4.97 -3.48 -18.12
C LEU A 406 -4.05 -4.71 -18.10
N ARG A 407 -4.41 -5.79 -18.78
CA ARG A 407 -3.56 -6.99 -18.88
C ARG A 407 -2.22 -6.69 -19.56
N ASP A 408 -2.21 -5.87 -20.60
CA ASP A 408 -0.98 -5.44 -21.28
C ASP A 408 -0.14 -4.53 -20.35
N TYR A 409 -0.78 -3.58 -19.65
CA TYR A 409 -0.14 -2.68 -18.69
C TYR A 409 0.54 -3.46 -17.55
N PHE A 410 -0.17 -4.38 -16.88
CA PHE A 410 0.41 -5.19 -15.80
C PHE A 410 1.59 -6.04 -16.28
N ARG A 411 1.49 -6.68 -17.45
CA ARG A 411 2.60 -7.48 -17.99
C ARG A 411 3.82 -6.65 -18.34
N ALA A 412 3.62 -5.43 -18.84
CA ALA A 412 4.71 -4.55 -19.25
C ALA A 412 5.47 -3.97 -18.06
N HIS A 413 4.77 -3.71 -16.96
CA HIS A 413 5.31 -2.97 -15.81
C HIS A 413 5.38 -3.78 -14.51
N ALA A 414 5.14 -5.12 -14.55
CA ALA A 414 5.18 -5.99 -13.37
C ALA A 414 6.48 -5.78 -12.56
N PHE A 415 6.33 -5.58 -11.25
CA PHE A 415 7.41 -5.32 -10.28
C PHE A 415 8.20 -4.02 -10.54
N ASN A 416 7.68 -3.14 -11.39
CA ASN A 416 8.27 -1.85 -11.71
C ASN A 416 7.28 -0.71 -11.45
N ASN A 417 7.70 0.49 -11.85
CA ASN A 417 6.90 1.70 -11.74
C ASN A 417 6.34 2.07 -13.12
N ALA A 418 5.22 2.78 -13.12
CA ALA A 418 4.58 3.29 -14.32
C ALA A 418 3.95 4.67 -14.06
N THR A 419 3.63 5.35 -15.14
CA THR A 419 2.98 6.66 -15.15
C THR A 419 1.57 6.56 -15.72
N PHE A 420 0.80 7.63 -15.58
CA PHE A 420 -0.48 7.77 -16.27
C PHE A 420 -0.36 7.56 -17.80
N ASP A 421 0.68 8.10 -18.43
CA ASP A 421 0.85 7.99 -19.86
C ASP A 421 1.11 6.54 -20.32
N ASP A 422 1.77 5.72 -19.50
CA ASP A 422 1.95 4.28 -19.75
C ASP A 422 0.62 3.52 -19.77
N LEU A 423 -0.24 3.80 -18.79
CA LEU A 423 -1.58 3.21 -18.75
C LEU A 423 -2.44 3.67 -19.91
N LEU A 424 -2.45 4.98 -20.18
CA LEU A 424 -3.25 5.54 -21.26
C LEU A 424 -2.84 4.93 -22.62
N GLY A 425 -1.54 4.80 -22.87
CA GLY A 425 -1.00 4.16 -24.08
C GLY A 425 -1.44 2.68 -24.22
N ALA A 426 -1.50 1.93 -23.12
CA ALA A 426 -1.99 0.55 -23.14
C ALA A 426 -3.50 0.48 -23.47
N LEU A 427 -4.31 1.40 -22.92
CA LEU A 427 -5.75 1.49 -23.20
C LEU A 427 -6.02 1.98 -24.64
N GLU A 428 -5.26 2.93 -25.15
CA GLU A 428 -5.34 3.37 -26.56
C GLU A 428 -5.06 2.23 -27.54
N LYS A 429 -3.99 1.50 -27.29
CA LYS A 429 -3.62 0.33 -28.11
C LYS A 429 -4.72 -0.75 -28.10
N ALA A 430 -5.29 -1.05 -26.93
CA ALA A 430 -6.30 -2.08 -26.78
C ALA A 430 -7.65 -1.68 -27.40
N SER A 431 -8.02 -0.39 -27.29
CA SER A 431 -9.32 0.13 -27.76
C SER A 431 -9.30 0.63 -29.20
N GLY A 432 -8.11 0.93 -29.75
CA GLY A 432 -7.95 1.57 -31.03
C GLY A 432 -8.45 3.04 -31.06
N ARG A 433 -8.58 3.67 -29.89
CA ARG A 433 -9.04 5.06 -29.72
C ARG A 433 -7.91 5.94 -29.23
N ASP A 434 -7.84 7.18 -29.72
CA ASP A 434 -7.02 8.24 -29.10
C ASP A 434 -7.74 8.71 -27.83
N LEU A 435 -7.07 8.59 -26.68
CA LEU A 435 -7.56 8.96 -25.37
C LEU A 435 -6.88 10.22 -24.79
N SER A 436 -5.96 10.83 -25.52
CA SER A 436 -5.20 12.01 -25.07
C SER A 436 -6.10 13.19 -24.69
N ASP A 437 -7.10 13.51 -25.53
CA ASP A 437 -8.09 14.55 -25.24
C ASP A 437 -9.01 14.17 -24.08
N TRP A 438 -9.41 12.92 -24.02
CA TRP A 438 -10.23 12.40 -22.93
C TRP A 438 -9.48 12.54 -21.59
N GLY A 439 -8.21 12.09 -21.52
CA GLY A 439 -7.39 12.18 -20.32
C GLY A 439 -7.22 13.63 -19.84
N ARG A 440 -6.93 14.54 -20.78
CA ARG A 440 -6.80 15.97 -20.47
C ARG A 440 -8.08 16.57 -19.92
N GLN A 441 -9.25 16.24 -20.49
CA GLN A 441 -10.53 16.80 -20.09
C GLN A 441 -11.04 16.24 -18.76
N TRP A 442 -10.86 14.96 -18.49
CA TRP A 442 -11.49 14.30 -17.36
C TRP A 442 -10.58 14.13 -16.16
N LEU A 443 -9.27 14.00 -16.36
CA LEU A 443 -8.32 13.75 -15.28
C LEU A 443 -7.51 14.98 -14.88
N LYS A 444 -7.30 15.95 -15.80
CA LYS A 444 -6.46 17.14 -15.55
C LYS A 444 -7.29 18.43 -15.34
N THR A 445 -8.58 18.30 -15.08
CA THR A 445 -9.47 19.45 -14.79
C THR A 445 -10.24 19.21 -13.50
N THR A 446 -10.71 20.31 -12.90
CA THR A 446 -11.52 20.32 -11.68
C THR A 446 -13.00 20.65 -11.98
N GLY A 447 -13.87 20.37 -11.03
CA GLY A 447 -15.25 20.79 -11.05
C GLY A 447 -16.19 19.80 -11.75
N LEU A 448 -17.48 20.12 -11.66
CA LEU A 448 -18.59 19.31 -12.17
C LEU A 448 -19.08 19.84 -13.52
N ASN A 449 -19.55 18.94 -14.37
CA ASN A 449 -20.28 19.32 -15.57
C ASN A 449 -21.70 19.76 -15.23
N THR A 450 -22.20 20.78 -15.93
CA THR A 450 -23.60 21.17 -15.86
C THR A 450 -24.36 20.54 -17.03
N LEU A 451 -25.35 19.70 -16.71
CA LEU A 451 -26.24 19.11 -17.70
C LEU A 451 -27.62 19.80 -17.56
N ARG A 452 -28.16 20.19 -18.69
CA ARG A 452 -29.52 20.72 -18.78
C ARG A 452 -30.30 19.90 -19.81
N ALA A 453 -31.46 19.40 -19.41
CA ALA A 453 -32.41 18.78 -20.33
C ALA A 453 -33.38 19.86 -20.86
N ASP A 454 -33.38 20.08 -22.15
CA ASP A 454 -34.41 20.88 -22.83
C ASP A 454 -35.33 19.88 -23.55
N PHE A 455 -36.64 19.99 -23.32
CA PHE A 455 -37.63 19.12 -23.92
C PHE A 455 -38.93 19.89 -24.24
N ASP A 456 -39.59 19.51 -25.30
CA ASP A 456 -40.90 19.99 -25.67
C ASP A 456 -41.91 18.87 -25.38
N VAL A 457 -43.07 19.25 -24.88
CA VAL A 457 -44.21 18.35 -24.68
C VAL A 457 -45.25 18.66 -25.76
N ASP A 458 -45.57 17.69 -26.60
CA ASP A 458 -46.62 17.84 -27.58
C ASP A 458 -48.04 17.57 -26.98
N ASP A 459 -49.07 17.74 -27.77
CA ASP A 459 -50.45 17.59 -27.31
C ASP A 459 -50.83 16.16 -26.87
N THR A 460 -49.93 15.21 -26.99
CA THR A 460 -50.11 13.81 -26.58
C THR A 460 -49.36 13.45 -25.29
N GLY A 461 -48.53 14.33 -24.75
CA GLY A 461 -47.81 14.22 -23.47
C GLY A 461 -46.40 13.63 -23.59
#